data_a123342a053364d34484cd6fc03f002f
#
_entry.id   a123342a053364d34484cd6fc03f002f
#
_cell.length_a   1.000
_cell.length_b   1.000
_cell.length_c   1.000
_cell.angle_alpha   90.00
_cell.angle_beta   90.00
_cell.angle_gamma   90.00
#
_symmetry.space_group_name_H-M   'P 1'
#
loop_
_entity.id
_entity.type
_entity.pdbx_description
1 polymer ?
#
loop_
_entity_poly.entity_id
_entity_poly.type
_entity_poly.pdbx_seq_one_letter_code
_entity_poly.pdbx_strand_id
1 'polypeptide(L)'
;MILVIGHAMAKPETLHAMLAISVEHVLRSRTEPGCISHEVSADVQQPLRLSFVERWSDLAALKAHFRVEASRAFAKALAGMADGMPQNSVYQSEEIDLAAGRG
;
A
#
# COMPACT_ATOMS: atom_id res chain seq x y z
N MET A 1 10.29 3.76 11.93
CA MET A 1 9.72 3.72 10.58
C MET A 1 8.31 3.15 10.65
N ILE A 2 7.42 3.65 9.83
CA ILE A 2 6.06 3.14 9.76
C ILE A 2 5.95 2.14 8.63
N LEU A 3 5.42 0.97 8.93
CA LEU A 3 5.13 -0.09 7.97
C LEU A 3 3.62 -0.23 7.81
N VAL A 4 3.13 -0.20 6.58
CA VAL A 4 1.72 -0.43 6.27
C VAL A 4 1.61 -1.68 5.42
N ILE A 5 0.74 -2.59 5.84
CA ILE A 5 0.41 -3.79 5.09
C ILE A 5 -1.07 -3.75 4.77
N GLY A 6 -1.39 -3.75 3.47
CA GLY A 6 -2.76 -3.65 3.01
C GLY A 6 -3.13 -4.76 2.06
N HIS A 7 -4.42 -5.05 2.01
CA HIS A 7 -4.99 -6.04 1.10
C HIS A 7 -6.31 -5.54 0.52
N ALA A 8 -6.55 -5.88 -0.74
CA ALA A 8 -7.83 -5.66 -1.39
C ALA A 8 -8.12 -6.84 -2.31
N MET A 9 -9.36 -7.32 -2.29
CA MET A 9 -9.80 -8.38 -3.21
C MET A 9 -10.45 -7.75 -4.42
N ALA A 10 -10.02 -8.13 -5.60
CA ALA A 10 -10.68 -7.75 -6.84
C ALA A 10 -11.78 -8.75 -7.18
N LYS A 11 -12.66 -8.34 -8.08
CA LYS A 11 -13.55 -9.23 -8.82
C LYS A 11 -12.92 -9.53 -10.17
N PRO A 12 -13.26 -10.64 -10.83
CA PRO A 12 -12.71 -10.92 -12.17
C PRO A 12 -12.88 -9.74 -13.13
N GLU A 13 -14.03 -9.07 -13.09
CA GLU A 13 -14.35 -7.95 -13.97
C GLU A 13 -13.66 -6.63 -13.59
N THR A 14 -13.15 -6.50 -12.36
CA THR A 14 -12.51 -5.26 -11.90
C THR A 14 -10.99 -5.38 -11.75
N LEU A 15 -10.42 -6.56 -11.91
CA LEU A 15 -9.00 -6.80 -11.65
C LEU A 15 -8.08 -5.85 -12.44
N HIS A 16 -8.30 -5.74 -13.75
CA HIS A 16 -7.44 -4.89 -14.59
C HIS A 16 -7.50 -3.42 -14.18
N ALA A 17 -8.70 -2.91 -13.90
CA ALA A 17 -8.88 -1.53 -13.47
C ALA A 17 -8.24 -1.29 -12.10
N MET A 18 -8.40 -2.23 -11.17
CA MET A 18 -7.78 -2.12 -9.84
C MET A 18 -6.26 -2.13 -9.91
N LEU A 19 -5.69 -2.99 -10.75
CA LEU A 19 -4.23 -3.01 -10.95
C LEU A 19 -3.74 -1.69 -11.52
N ALA A 20 -4.43 -1.15 -12.53
CA ALA A 20 -4.03 0.11 -13.18
C ALA A 20 -4.02 1.27 -12.19
N ILE A 21 -5.09 1.48 -11.43
CA ILE A 21 -5.16 2.57 -10.46
C ILE A 21 -4.17 2.36 -9.30
N SER A 22 -3.91 1.12 -8.93
CA SER A 22 -2.99 0.78 -7.84
C SER A 22 -1.53 1.09 -8.23
N VAL A 23 -1.13 0.74 -9.46
CA VAL A 23 0.20 1.08 -9.96
C VAL A 23 0.38 2.59 -10.04
N GLU A 24 -0.60 3.32 -10.54
CA GLU A 24 -0.56 4.78 -10.60
C GLU A 24 -0.42 5.38 -9.19
N HIS A 25 -1.19 4.90 -8.23
CA HIS A 25 -1.12 5.34 -6.83
C HIS A 25 0.25 5.10 -6.22
N VAL A 26 0.80 3.90 -6.43
CA VAL A 26 2.12 3.51 -5.91
C VAL A 26 3.22 4.42 -6.49
N LEU A 27 3.22 4.63 -7.80
CA LEU A 27 4.23 5.47 -8.45
C LEU A 27 4.16 6.92 -7.96
N ARG A 28 2.97 7.48 -7.80
CA ARG A 28 2.79 8.83 -7.26
C ARG A 28 3.25 8.89 -5.81
N SER A 29 2.89 7.92 -4.99
CA SER A 29 3.24 7.89 -3.57
C SER A 29 4.75 7.92 -3.34
N ARG A 30 5.50 7.28 -4.23
CA ARG A 30 6.98 7.23 -4.14
C ARG A 30 7.62 8.62 -4.27
N THR A 31 6.90 9.60 -4.82
CA THR A 31 7.41 10.98 -4.94
C THR A 31 7.12 11.83 -3.71
N GLU A 32 6.32 11.33 -2.77
CA GLU A 32 5.91 12.07 -1.59
C GLU A 32 7.00 12.08 -0.52
N PRO A 33 7.15 13.20 0.22
CA PRO A 33 8.16 13.28 1.27
C PRO A 33 7.98 12.20 2.33
N GLY A 34 9.06 11.54 2.70
CA GLY A 34 9.06 10.50 3.72
C GLY A 34 8.63 9.12 3.25
N CYS A 35 8.26 8.97 1.98
CA CYS A 35 8.00 7.64 1.42
C CYS A 35 9.33 6.92 1.19
N ILE A 36 9.58 5.86 1.94
CA ILE A 36 10.76 5.02 1.77
C ILE A 36 10.51 4.01 0.66
N SER A 37 9.34 3.37 0.66
CA SER A 37 8.92 2.44 -0.38
C SER A 37 7.40 2.34 -0.39
N HIS A 38 6.86 2.00 -1.54
CA HIS A 38 5.43 1.74 -1.71
C HIS A 38 5.29 0.79 -2.89
N GLU A 39 4.67 -0.37 -2.65
CA GLU A 39 4.62 -1.45 -3.63
C GLU A 39 3.24 -2.09 -3.63
N VAL A 40 2.83 -2.58 -4.79
CA VAL A 40 1.64 -3.41 -4.95
C VAL A 40 2.01 -4.67 -5.71
N SER A 41 1.41 -5.78 -5.33
CA SER A 41 1.60 -7.07 -5.98
C SER A 41 0.28 -7.84 -6.00
N ALA A 42 0.17 -8.76 -6.95
CA ALA A 42 -0.88 -9.76 -6.95
C ALA A 42 -0.34 -11.04 -6.32
N ASP A 43 -1.17 -11.69 -5.52
CA ASP A 43 -0.79 -12.94 -4.86
C ASP A 43 -0.72 -14.06 -5.90
N VAL A 44 0.37 -14.82 -5.92
CA VAL A 44 0.54 -15.92 -6.88
C VAL A 44 -0.40 -17.09 -6.64
N GLN A 45 -0.92 -17.23 -5.42
CA GLN A 45 -1.86 -18.30 -5.06
C GLN A 45 -3.32 -17.84 -5.13
N GLN A 46 -3.56 -16.54 -5.08
CA GLN A 46 -4.89 -15.94 -5.16
C GLN A 46 -4.82 -14.69 -6.05
N PRO A 47 -4.90 -14.85 -7.38
CA PRO A 47 -4.65 -13.78 -8.33
C PRO A 47 -5.57 -12.55 -8.21
N LEU A 48 -6.72 -12.69 -7.56
CA LEU A 48 -7.62 -11.57 -7.31
C LEU A 48 -7.27 -10.76 -6.06
N ARG A 49 -6.29 -11.24 -5.27
CA ARG A 49 -5.85 -10.56 -4.06
C ARG A 49 -4.67 -9.64 -4.37
N LEU A 50 -4.87 -8.35 -4.13
CA LEU A 50 -3.81 -7.36 -4.23
C LEU A 50 -3.24 -7.09 -2.84
N SER A 51 -1.92 -7.02 -2.76
CA SER A 51 -1.20 -6.72 -1.52
C SER A 51 -0.40 -5.44 -1.70
N PHE A 52 -0.46 -4.58 -0.69
CA PHE A 52 0.27 -3.31 -0.65
C PHE A 52 1.24 -3.35 0.52
N VAL A 53 2.47 -2.94 0.30
CA VAL A 53 3.47 -2.78 1.35
C VAL A 53 4.03 -1.36 1.22
N GLU A 54 3.94 -0.60 2.31
CA GLU A 54 4.39 0.78 2.36
C GLU A 54 5.34 0.97 3.53
N ARG A 55 6.41 1.72 3.30
CA ARG A 55 7.34 2.14 4.36
C ARG A 55 7.45 3.65 4.33
N TRP A 56 7.22 4.27 5.49
CA TRP A 56 7.27 5.72 5.68
C TRP A 56 8.24 6.05 6.79
N SER A 57 8.95 7.17 6.65
CA SER A 57 9.97 7.58 7.62
C SER A 57 9.40 7.79 9.02
N ASP A 58 8.18 8.31 9.10
CA ASP A 58 7.49 8.55 10.37
C ASP A 58 5.97 8.64 10.15
N LEU A 59 5.23 8.72 11.25
CA LEU A 59 3.77 8.78 11.20
C LEU A 59 3.27 10.07 10.54
N ALA A 60 3.99 11.18 10.70
CA ALA A 60 3.60 12.44 10.08
C ALA A 60 3.60 12.35 8.56
N ALA A 61 4.59 11.66 7.98
CA ALA A 61 4.67 11.42 6.53
C ALA A 61 3.48 10.58 6.04
N LEU A 62 3.12 9.53 6.77
CA LEU A 62 1.96 8.71 6.43
C LEU A 62 0.65 9.51 6.52
N LYS A 63 0.50 10.32 7.57
CA LYS A 63 -0.69 11.16 7.71
C LYS A 63 -0.79 12.18 6.58
N ALA A 64 0.34 12.75 6.15
CA ALA A 64 0.38 13.66 5.01
C ALA A 64 -0.06 12.95 3.72
N HIS A 65 0.40 11.71 3.52
CA HIS A 65 0.00 10.86 2.40
C HIS A 65 -1.53 10.69 2.35
N PHE A 66 -2.16 10.43 3.49
CA PHE A 66 -3.62 10.28 3.55
C PHE A 66 -4.39 11.56 3.22
N ARG A 67 -3.75 12.73 3.35
CA ARG A 67 -4.38 14.03 3.03
C ARG A 67 -4.25 14.41 1.56
N VAL A 68 -3.41 13.74 0.81
CA VAL A 68 -3.25 13.98 -0.62
C VAL A 68 -4.57 13.64 -1.30
N GLU A 69 -5.12 14.59 -2.08
CA GLU A 69 -6.42 14.42 -2.73
C GLU A 69 -6.44 13.17 -3.62
N ALA A 70 -5.37 12.96 -4.39
CA ALA A 70 -5.25 11.80 -5.26
C ALA A 70 -5.25 10.48 -4.48
N SER A 71 -4.69 10.47 -3.26
CA SER A 71 -4.71 9.27 -2.40
C SER A 71 -6.12 8.98 -1.88
N ARG A 72 -6.86 10.02 -1.53
CA ARG A 72 -8.27 9.84 -1.12
C ARG A 72 -9.14 9.38 -2.28
N ALA A 73 -8.91 9.92 -3.47
CA ALA A 73 -9.62 9.50 -4.68
C ALA A 73 -9.32 8.03 -5.01
N PHE A 74 -8.05 7.62 -4.87
CA PHE A 74 -7.65 6.23 -5.05
C PHE A 74 -8.37 5.31 -4.06
N ALA A 75 -8.37 5.65 -2.78
CA ALA A 75 -9.01 4.83 -1.75
C ALA A 75 -10.51 4.64 -2.04
N LYS A 76 -11.17 5.69 -2.47
CA LYS A 76 -12.59 5.64 -2.84
C LYS A 76 -12.82 4.76 -4.07
N ALA A 77 -12.00 4.91 -5.10
CA ALA A 77 -12.11 4.13 -6.33
C ALA A 77 -11.83 2.64 -6.05
N LEU A 78 -10.79 2.35 -5.26
CA LEU A 78 -10.45 0.98 -4.87
C LEU A 78 -11.61 0.32 -4.11
N ALA A 79 -12.17 1.00 -3.13
CA ALA A 79 -13.30 0.47 -2.36
C ALA A 79 -14.52 0.20 -3.24
N GLY A 80 -14.75 1.03 -4.27
CA GLY A 80 -15.86 0.85 -5.20
C GLY A 80 -15.69 -0.34 -6.14
N MET A 81 -14.45 -0.75 -6.42
CA MET A 81 -14.14 -1.86 -7.33
C MET A 81 -13.92 -3.17 -6.58
N ALA A 82 -13.58 -3.11 -5.30
CA ALA A 82 -13.19 -4.28 -4.52
C ALA A 82 -14.38 -5.17 -4.17
N ASP A 83 -14.07 -6.45 -3.98
CA ASP A 83 -14.98 -7.42 -3.37
C ASP A 83 -14.75 -7.37 -1.85
N GLY A 84 -15.64 -6.69 -1.14
CA GLY A 84 -15.49 -6.40 0.28
C GLY A 84 -14.61 -5.18 0.55
N MET A 85 -14.39 -4.88 1.82
CA MET A 85 -13.63 -3.71 2.24
C MET A 85 -12.13 -3.96 2.15
N PRO A 86 -11.37 -3.06 1.50
CA PRO A 86 -9.92 -3.07 1.62
C PRO A 86 -9.49 -2.89 3.07
N GLN A 87 -8.38 -3.52 3.45
CA GLN A 87 -7.88 -3.49 4.82
C GLN A 87 -6.43 -3.04 4.86
N ASN A 88 -6.10 -2.25 5.88
CA ASN A 88 -4.74 -1.81 6.15
C ASN A 88 -4.42 -2.04 7.62
N SER A 89 -3.19 -2.49 7.87
CA SER A 89 -2.61 -2.56 9.21
C SER A 89 -1.38 -1.67 9.25
N VAL A 90 -1.28 -0.83 10.27
CA VAL A 90 -0.19 0.14 10.41
C VAL A 90 0.63 -0.24 11.63
N TYR A 91 1.95 -0.31 11.45
CA TYR A 91 2.88 -0.74 12.49
C TYR A 91 3.98 0.28 12.67
N GLN A 92 4.36 0.52 13.93
CA GLN A 92 5.66 1.11 14.24
C GLN A 92 6.68 -0.02 14.14
N SER A 93 7.71 0.15 13.32
CA SER A 93 8.65 -0.93 13.02
C SER A 93 10.10 -0.44 13.01
N GLU A 94 11.01 -1.40 13.17
CA GLU A 94 12.43 -1.18 13.13
C GLU A 94 13.09 -2.33 12.38
N GLU A 95 13.91 -2.00 11.39
CA GLU A 95 14.65 -3.00 10.66
C GLU A 95 15.76 -3.57 11.55
N ILE A 96 15.89 -4.88 11.54
CA ILE A 96 16.95 -5.58 12.28
C ILE A 96 18.03 -5.97 11.28
N ASP A 97 19.27 -5.53 11.56
CA ASP A 97 20.42 -6.00 10.81
C ASP A 97 20.91 -7.31 11.41
N LEU A 98 20.49 -8.42 10.81
CA LEU A 98 20.83 -9.76 11.29
C LEU A 98 22.34 -10.03 11.23
N ALA A 99 23.05 -9.42 10.30
CA ALA A 99 24.50 -9.61 10.19
C ALA A 99 25.25 -8.90 11.32
N ALA A 100 24.86 -7.67 11.67
CA ALA A 100 25.47 -6.88 12.72
C ALA A 100 24.95 -7.24 14.11
N GLY A 101 23.69 -7.67 14.21
CA GLY A 101 23.03 -7.96 15.48
C GLY A 101 23.37 -9.31 16.09
N ARG A 102 24.19 -10.07 15.44
CA ARG A 102 24.59 -11.39 15.88
C ARG A 102 25.79 -11.29 16.79
N GLY A 103 25.56 -11.43 18.01
CA GLY A 103 26.61 -11.43 19.01
C GLY A 103 27.16 -12.81 19.24
#